data_a2dbd59b346bd808327fa064c5eaf0cd
#
_entry.id   a2dbd59b346bd808327fa064c5eaf0cd
#
_cell.length_a   1.000
_cell.length_b   1.000
_cell.length_c   1.000
_cell.angle_alpha   90.00
_cell.angle_beta   90.00
_cell.angle_gamma   90.00
#
_symmetry.space_group_name_H-M   'P 1'
#
loop_
_entity.id
_entity.type
_entity.pdbx_description
1 polymer ?
#
loop_
_entity_poly.entity_id
_entity_poly.type
_entity_poly.pdbx_seq_one_letter_code
_entity_poly.pdbx_strand_id
1 'polypeptide(L)'
;MNKKISGCIVTYNNIATIDKAVSTLLKCTESDFRLFIVDNGSTDGTPEHIEQNYPEVTVIRSGGNVGFGAGHNLITDRLDSDYHVIINPDISVRDDVISKLAAYLDENPDVGLVSPEVRFPDGKPQILGKRTPCLRYLFASHFRGKGEAEKTLREYAMLDEDYSKPFPIENATGCFIFIRTELFKKLGGFDKRYFMYFEDCDLSREVNRISKVVYNPLVTVYHEWHRESKRNMKLKLIHISSMLKFFAKWTFRK
;
A
#
# COMPACT_ATOMS: atom_id res chain seq x y z
N MET A 1 -11.78 20.92 -12.45
CA MET A 1 -11.80 21.24 -11.00
C MET A 1 -10.57 20.60 -10.39
N ASN A 2 -9.90 21.29 -9.47
CA ASN A 2 -8.75 20.70 -8.78
C ASN A 2 -9.26 19.56 -7.86
N LYS A 3 -8.74 18.35 -8.02
CA LYS A 3 -9.16 17.18 -7.21
C LYS A 3 -8.56 17.27 -5.82
N LYS A 4 -9.38 16.98 -4.82
CA LYS A 4 -8.90 16.84 -3.44
C LYS A 4 -8.35 15.44 -3.23
N ILE A 5 -7.15 15.35 -2.73
CA ILE A 5 -6.47 14.07 -2.48
C ILE A 5 -6.05 14.01 -1.02
N SER A 6 -6.35 12.90 -0.37
CA SER A 6 -5.83 12.60 0.96
C SER A 6 -4.80 11.48 0.91
N GLY A 7 -3.78 11.55 1.73
CA GLY A 7 -2.84 10.47 1.96
C GLY A 7 -2.83 10.06 3.43
N CYS A 8 -2.52 8.80 3.71
CA CYS A 8 -2.30 8.32 5.06
C CYS A 8 -1.05 7.45 5.15
N ILE A 9 -0.21 7.75 6.12
CA ILE A 9 0.91 6.90 6.53
C ILE A 9 0.59 6.37 7.93
N VAL A 10 0.63 5.05 8.12
CA VAL A 10 0.61 4.43 9.45
C VAL A 10 2.05 4.18 9.87
N THR A 11 2.45 4.73 11.01
CA THR A 11 3.82 4.66 11.51
C THR A 11 3.92 3.94 12.86
N TYR A 12 5.02 3.25 13.08
CA TYR A 12 5.39 2.63 14.36
C TYR A 12 6.91 2.53 14.48
N ASN A 13 7.53 3.45 15.21
CA ASN A 13 8.98 3.57 15.37
C ASN A 13 9.71 3.74 14.02
N ASN A 14 9.35 4.78 13.28
CA ASN A 14 9.88 5.03 11.94
C ASN A 14 10.67 6.35 11.83
N ILE A 15 11.26 6.86 12.93
CA ILE A 15 12.00 8.13 12.94
C ILE A 15 13.08 8.20 11.85
N ALA A 16 13.69 7.06 11.50
CA ALA A 16 14.76 7.00 10.52
C ALA A 16 14.29 7.20 9.06
N THR A 17 13.01 6.95 8.75
CA THR A 17 12.50 6.96 7.36
C THR A 17 11.39 7.96 7.12
N ILE A 18 10.63 8.31 8.16
CA ILE A 18 9.40 9.09 8.04
C ILE A 18 9.63 10.50 7.47
N ASP A 19 10.72 11.14 7.83
CA ASP A 19 11.07 12.49 7.36
C ASP A 19 11.20 12.54 5.84
N LYS A 20 11.91 11.57 5.25
CA LYS A 20 12.06 11.46 3.80
C LYS A 20 10.73 11.17 3.11
N ALA A 21 9.89 10.32 3.70
CA ALA A 21 8.57 10.02 3.15
C ALA A 21 7.69 11.27 3.11
N VAL A 22 7.55 11.97 4.22
CA VAL A 22 6.72 13.18 4.34
C VAL A 22 7.25 14.29 3.44
N SER A 23 8.54 14.64 3.55
CA SER A 23 9.14 15.75 2.81
C SER A 23 9.03 15.57 1.29
N THR A 24 9.28 14.37 0.76
CA THR A 24 9.19 14.12 -0.68
C THR A 24 7.74 14.15 -1.18
N LEU A 25 6.79 13.61 -0.42
CA LEU A 25 5.37 13.66 -0.78
C LEU A 25 4.85 15.10 -0.82
N LEU A 26 5.10 15.90 0.20
CA LEU A 26 4.67 17.30 0.26
C LEU A 26 5.34 18.16 -0.80
N LYS A 27 6.64 17.97 -1.03
CA LYS A 27 7.40 18.74 -2.01
C LYS A 27 7.03 18.45 -3.46
N CYS A 28 6.74 17.18 -3.80
CA CYS A 28 6.55 16.76 -5.18
C CYS A 28 5.08 16.80 -5.62
N THR A 29 4.11 16.88 -4.71
CA THR A 29 2.69 16.85 -5.05
C THR A 29 2.18 18.24 -5.38
N GLU A 30 1.64 18.43 -6.60
CA GLU A 30 1.10 19.70 -7.09
C GLU A 30 -0.41 19.86 -6.85
N SER A 31 -1.13 18.76 -6.64
CA SER A 31 -2.57 18.76 -6.34
C SER A 31 -2.87 19.22 -4.91
N ASP A 32 -4.14 19.53 -4.63
CA ASP A 32 -4.66 19.77 -3.27
C ASP A 32 -4.55 18.46 -2.46
N PHE A 33 -3.45 18.34 -1.72
CA PHE A 33 -3.05 17.12 -1.01
C PHE A 33 -3.01 17.32 0.50
N ARG A 34 -3.81 16.55 1.22
CA ARG A 34 -3.83 16.52 2.68
C ARG A 34 -3.24 15.22 3.20
N LEU A 35 -2.15 15.29 3.95
CA LEU A 35 -1.47 14.14 4.53
C LEU A 35 -1.88 13.92 6.00
N PHE A 36 -2.26 12.69 6.31
CA PHE A 36 -2.49 12.18 7.66
C PHE A 36 -1.35 11.23 8.05
N ILE A 37 -0.90 11.34 9.28
CA ILE A 37 -0.01 10.36 9.91
C ILE A 37 -0.78 9.72 11.07
N VAL A 38 -0.93 8.41 11.04
CA VAL A 38 -1.47 7.65 12.17
C VAL A 38 -0.32 6.99 12.91
N ASP A 39 -0.03 7.48 14.09
CA ASP A 39 1.00 6.90 14.96
C ASP A 39 0.43 5.73 15.77
N ASN A 40 0.99 4.55 15.57
CA ASN A 40 0.61 3.31 16.24
C ASN A 40 1.32 3.10 17.60
N GLY A 41 1.58 4.18 18.34
CA GLY A 41 2.22 4.14 19.65
C GLY A 41 3.74 4.04 19.58
N SER A 42 4.36 4.86 18.73
CA SER A 42 5.82 5.00 18.64
C SER A 42 6.42 5.50 19.95
N THR A 43 7.64 5.08 20.25
CA THR A 43 8.42 5.46 21.42
C THR A 43 9.78 6.07 21.06
N ASP A 44 10.04 6.26 19.75
CA ASP A 44 11.30 6.75 19.21
C ASP A 44 11.28 8.24 18.86
N GLY A 45 10.21 8.97 19.20
CA GLY A 45 10.03 10.38 18.89
C GLY A 45 9.44 10.66 17.50
N THR A 46 8.99 9.64 16.76
CA THR A 46 8.41 9.80 15.42
C THR A 46 7.26 10.82 15.38
N PRO A 47 6.19 10.73 16.22
CA PRO A 47 5.07 11.67 16.10
C PRO A 47 5.46 13.11 16.49
N GLU A 48 6.31 13.28 17.52
CA GLU A 48 6.80 14.60 17.96
C GLU A 48 7.62 15.28 16.85
N HIS A 49 8.48 14.51 16.17
CA HIS A 49 9.27 14.99 15.04
C HIS A 49 8.37 15.53 13.92
N ILE A 50 7.30 14.79 13.55
CA ILE A 50 6.37 15.21 12.50
C ILE A 50 5.59 16.45 12.93
N GLU A 51 5.04 16.50 14.15
CA GLU A 51 4.30 17.66 14.68
C GLU A 51 5.15 18.94 14.70
N GLN A 52 6.46 18.82 14.97
CA GLN A 52 7.38 19.94 15.02
C GLN A 52 7.82 20.46 13.65
N ASN A 53 8.06 19.55 12.68
CA ASN A 53 8.67 19.91 11.40
C ASN A 53 7.67 20.06 10.24
N TYR A 54 6.45 19.52 10.37
CA TYR A 54 5.42 19.51 9.33
C TYR A 54 4.05 19.91 9.92
N PRO A 55 3.85 21.19 10.30
CA PRO A 55 2.62 21.65 10.96
C PRO A 55 1.37 21.51 10.08
N GLU A 56 1.51 21.38 8.76
CA GLU A 56 0.43 21.10 7.80
C GLU A 56 -0.04 19.65 7.81
N VAL A 57 0.74 18.73 8.39
CA VAL A 57 0.40 17.31 8.48
C VAL A 57 -0.47 17.05 9.71
N THR A 58 -1.55 16.30 9.53
CA THR A 58 -2.42 15.93 10.65
C THR A 58 -1.94 14.63 11.30
N VAL A 59 -1.40 14.71 12.51
CA VAL A 59 -0.99 13.54 13.30
C VAL A 59 -2.15 13.04 14.17
N ILE A 60 -2.38 11.72 14.15
CA ILE A 60 -3.41 11.04 14.94
C ILE A 60 -2.74 9.91 15.72
N ARG A 61 -2.86 9.95 17.05
CA ARG A 61 -2.31 8.91 17.94
C ARG A 61 -3.38 7.84 18.19
N SER A 62 -3.10 6.59 17.83
CA SER A 62 -4.02 5.45 17.99
C SER A 62 -4.15 4.96 19.44
N GLY A 63 -3.24 5.40 20.32
CA GLY A 63 -3.16 4.93 21.71
C GLY A 63 -2.44 3.60 21.90
N GLY A 64 -1.93 2.98 20.82
CA GLY A 64 -1.17 1.74 20.83
C GLY A 64 -1.12 1.10 19.45
N ASN A 65 -0.36 0.02 19.26
CA ASN A 65 -0.24 -0.61 17.95
C ASN A 65 -1.49 -1.44 17.61
N VAL A 66 -2.37 -0.86 16.80
CA VAL A 66 -3.62 -1.48 16.32
C VAL A 66 -3.42 -2.27 15.02
N GLY A 67 -2.23 -2.25 14.42
CA GLY A 67 -1.91 -2.87 13.15
C GLY A 67 -2.04 -1.92 11.95
N PHE A 68 -1.65 -2.40 10.76
CA PHE A 68 -1.55 -1.56 9.56
C PHE A 68 -2.94 -1.11 9.06
N GLY A 69 -3.80 -2.06 8.67
CA GLY A 69 -5.10 -1.74 8.09
C GLY A 69 -6.04 -1.03 9.09
N ALA A 70 -6.02 -1.44 10.36
CA ALA A 70 -6.82 -0.78 11.40
C ALA A 70 -6.34 0.65 11.66
N GLY A 71 -5.03 0.92 11.57
CA GLY A 71 -4.47 2.27 11.64
C GLY A 71 -5.01 3.15 10.52
N HIS A 72 -4.95 2.70 9.27
CA HIS A 72 -5.54 3.43 8.14
C HIS A 72 -7.04 3.68 8.30
N ASN A 73 -7.77 2.76 8.91
CA ASN A 73 -9.21 2.92 9.13
C ASN A 73 -9.57 4.04 10.12
N LEU A 74 -8.65 4.48 10.98
CA LEU A 74 -8.92 5.55 11.96
C LEU A 74 -9.23 6.90 11.31
N ILE A 75 -8.87 7.09 10.04
CA ILE A 75 -9.15 8.34 9.33
C ILE A 75 -10.32 8.24 8.35
N THR A 76 -10.94 7.07 8.18
CA THR A 76 -11.96 6.84 7.14
C THR A 76 -13.11 7.84 7.21
N ASP A 77 -13.58 8.18 8.43
CA ASP A 77 -14.65 9.14 8.64
C ASP A 77 -14.22 10.61 8.41
N ARG A 78 -12.92 10.87 8.34
CA ARG A 78 -12.34 12.20 8.08
C ARG A 78 -12.01 12.46 6.61
N LEU A 79 -12.17 11.45 5.74
CA LEU A 79 -11.88 11.56 4.32
C LEU A 79 -12.99 12.34 3.62
N ASP A 80 -12.68 13.51 3.10
CA ASP A 80 -13.53 14.39 2.28
C ASP A 80 -12.94 14.62 0.86
N SER A 81 -12.01 13.75 0.46
CA SER A 81 -11.26 13.79 -0.80
C SER A 81 -11.92 12.96 -1.90
N ASP A 82 -11.58 13.23 -3.16
CA ASP A 82 -11.96 12.40 -4.32
C ASP A 82 -11.16 11.10 -4.34
N TYR A 83 -9.86 11.18 -3.99
CA TYR A 83 -8.92 10.07 -3.97
C TYR A 83 -8.20 9.96 -2.64
N HIS A 84 -7.84 8.73 -2.29
CA HIS A 84 -7.09 8.43 -1.08
C HIS A 84 -5.84 7.61 -1.39
N VAL A 85 -4.74 7.90 -0.70
CA VAL A 85 -3.47 7.19 -0.86
C VAL A 85 -3.07 6.52 0.44
N ILE A 86 -2.87 5.22 0.38
CA ILE A 86 -2.30 4.39 1.45
C ILE A 86 -0.80 4.32 1.21
N ILE A 87 0.02 4.69 2.18
CA ILE A 87 1.45 4.89 2.00
C ILE A 87 2.22 4.29 3.17
N ASN A 88 3.28 3.55 2.88
CA ASN A 88 4.21 3.09 3.92
C ASN A 88 5.15 4.21 4.38
N PRO A 89 5.65 4.18 5.64
CA PRO A 89 6.52 5.21 6.21
C PRO A 89 7.95 5.23 5.63
N ASP A 90 8.28 4.32 4.73
CA ASP A 90 9.57 4.19 4.05
C ASP A 90 9.45 4.34 2.51
N ILE A 91 8.35 4.94 2.05
CA ILE A 91 8.14 5.37 0.67
C ILE A 91 8.73 6.76 0.46
N SER A 92 9.32 6.99 -0.70
CA SER A 92 9.67 8.32 -1.19
C SER A 92 9.33 8.48 -2.66
N VAL A 93 9.12 9.71 -3.11
CA VAL A 93 8.83 10.06 -4.50
C VAL A 93 9.87 11.05 -5.02
N ARG A 94 10.05 11.11 -6.34
CA ARG A 94 11.00 12.04 -6.99
C ARG A 94 10.33 13.00 -7.95
N ASP A 95 9.06 12.76 -8.24
CA ASP A 95 8.21 13.60 -9.09
C ASP A 95 6.77 13.59 -8.57
N ASP A 96 5.85 14.26 -9.28
CA ASP A 96 4.44 14.34 -8.89
C ASP A 96 3.67 13.05 -9.25
N VAL A 97 3.88 12.04 -8.43
CA VAL A 97 3.22 10.73 -8.52
C VAL A 97 1.71 10.84 -8.27
N ILE A 98 1.33 11.64 -7.28
CA ILE A 98 -0.04 11.71 -6.76
C ILE A 98 -0.96 12.35 -7.80
N SER A 99 -0.60 13.50 -8.37
CA SER A 99 -1.42 14.14 -9.39
C SER A 99 -1.49 13.34 -10.69
N LYS A 100 -0.42 12.63 -11.07
CA LYS A 100 -0.42 11.73 -12.25
C LYS A 100 -1.40 10.56 -12.06
N LEU A 101 -1.45 9.97 -10.86
CA LEU A 101 -2.37 8.87 -10.57
C LEU A 101 -3.83 9.37 -10.49
N ALA A 102 -4.06 10.59 -9.99
CA ALA A 102 -5.37 11.20 -9.99
C ALA A 102 -5.87 11.44 -11.42
N ALA A 103 -5.05 12.02 -12.30
CA ALA A 103 -5.36 12.20 -13.70
C ALA A 103 -5.66 10.85 -14.40
N TYR A 104 -4.85 9.82 -14.11
CA TYR A 104 -5.11 8.49 -14.65
C TYR A 104 -6.49 7.94 -14.23
N LEU A 105 -6.89 8.08 -12.97
CA LEU A 105 -8.21 7.65 -12.53
C LEU A 105 -9.35 8.51 -13.12
N ASP A 106 -9.13 9.80 -13.35
CA ASP A 106 -10.12 10.66 -14.02
C ASP A 106 -10.39 10.18 -15.45
N GLU A 107 -9.36 9.77 -16.18
CA GLU A 107 -9.45 9.25 -17.55
C GLU A 107 -10.00 7.80 -17.61
N ASN A 108 -9.96 7.06 -16.48
CA ASN A 108 -10.34 5.65 -16.41
C ASN A 108 -11.39 5.41 -15.31
N PRO A 109 -12.67 5.78 -15.55
CA PRO A 109 -13.72 5.73 -14.51
C PRO A 109 -14.08 4.33 -14.03
N ASP A 110 -13.75 3.29 -14.77
CA ASP A 110 -13.91 1.87 -14.42
C ASP A 110 -12.80 1.32 -13.53
N VAL A 111 -11.72 2.08 -13.31
CA VAL A 111 -10.62 1.74 -12.40
C VAL A 111 -10.91 2.33 -11.02
N GLY A 112 -10.94 1.46 -10.01
CA GLY A 112 -11.16 1.85 -8.60
C GLY A 112 -9.89 2.03 -7.80
N LEU A 113 -8.84 1.27 -8.13
CA LEU A 113 -7.56 1.25 -7.44
C LEU A 113 -6.41 1.14 -8.43
N VAL A 114 -5.36 1.92 -8.18
CA VAL A 114 -4.13 1.91 -8.97
C VAL A 114 -2.92 1.71 -8.07
N SER A 115 -1.98 0.85 -8.51
CA SER A 115 -0.67 0.64 -7.89
C SER A 115 0.42 1.10 -8.86
N PRO A 116 1.35 1.99 -8.46
CA PRO A 116 2.47 2.40 -9.29
C PRO A 116 3.57 1.34 -9.37
N GLU A 117 4.58 1.59 -10.19
CA GLU A 117 5.81 0.85 -10.13
C GLU A 117 6.55 1.16 -8.82
N VAL A 118 7.01 0.10 -8.15
CA VAL A 118 7.79 0.22 -6.92
C VAL A 118 9.23 -0.18 -7.19
N ARG A 119 10.17 0.72 -6.85
CA ARG A 119 11.60 0.50 -7.00
C ARG A 119 12.32 0.62 -5.66
N PHE A 120 13.49 0.00 -5.57
CA PHE A 120 14.45 0.30 -4.51
C PHE A 120 15.05 1.71 -4.70
N PRO A 121 15.62 2.33 -3.65
CA PRO A 121 16.27 3.63 -3.77
C PRO A 121 17.38 3.69 -4.83
N ASP A 122 18.03 2.56 -5.12
CA ASP A 122 19.06 2.41 -6.19
C ASP A 122 18.45 2.31 -7.60
N GLY A 123 17.13 2.37 -7.73
CA GLY A 123 16.41 2.34 -9.00
C GLY A 123 16.07 0.93 -9.52
N LYS A 124 16.51 -0.14 -8.86
CA LYS A 124 16.13 -1.49 -9.25
C LYS A 124 14.66 -1.77 -8.96
N PRO A 125 13.91 -2.44 -9.86
CA PRO A 125 12.51 -2.73 -9.64
C PRO A 125 12.32 -3.73 -8.48
N GLN A 126 11.30 -3.50 -7.65
CA GLN A 126 10.84 -4.48 -6.68
C GLN A 126 9.86 -5.42 -7.36
N ILE A 127 10.23 -6.70 -7.45
CA ILE A 127 9.37 -7.73 -8.02
C ILE A 127 8.34 -8.14 -6.95
N LEU A 128 7.14 -7.60 -7.07
CA LEU A 128 6.01 -7.80 -6.16
C LEU A 128 4.95 -8.69 -6.82
N GLY A 129 4.23 -9.49 -6.01
CA GLY A 129 3.13 -10.31 -6.49
C GLY A 129 1.96 -9.45 -6.96
N LYS A 130 1.50 -9.68 -8.19
CA LYS A 130 0.35 -8.98 -8.81
C LYS A 130 -0.88 -9.88 -8.98
N ARG A 131 -0.72 -11.19 -8.85
CA ARG A 131 -1.84 -12.13 -8.77
C ARG A 131 -2.32 -12.34 -7.35
N THR A 132 -3.51 -12.86 -7.17
CA THR A 132 -4.02 -13.26 -5.85
C THR A 132 -3.12 -14.33 -5.25
N PRO A 133 -2.62 -14.15 -4.00
CA PRO A 133 -1.77 -15.14 -3.37
C PRO A 133 -2.51 -16.48 -3.20
N CYS A 134 -1.82 -17.56 -3.57
CA CYS A 134 -2.27 -18.93 -3.38
C CYS A 134 -1.13 -19.79 -2.82
N LEU A 135 -1.44 -20.99 -2.33
CA LEU A 135 -0.42 -21.86 -1.73
C LEU A 135 0.73 -22.15 -2.68
N ARG A 136 0.48 -22.34 -3.98
CA ARG A 136 1.51 -22.56 -5.01
C ARG A 136 2.53 -21.42 -5.05
N TYR A 137 2.09 -20.16 -5.05
CA TYR A 137 2.96 -18.99 -5.06
C TYR A 137 3.74 -18.83 -3.75
N LEU A 138 3.09 -19.12 -2.63
CA LEU A 138 3.73 -19.05 -1.31
C LEU A 138 4.83 -20.10 -1.17
N PHE A 139 4.57 -21.35 -1.61
CA PHE A 139 5.59 -22.41 -1.63
C PHE A 139 6.75 -22.04 -2.56
N ALA A 140 6.49 -21.56 -3.77
CA ALA A 140 7.53 -21.16 -4.71
C ALA A 140 8.48 -20.09 -4.13
N SER A 141 7.98 -19.21 -3.27
CA SER A 141 8.78 -18.17 -2.61
C SER A 141 9.89 -18.71 -1.69
N HIS A 142 9.76 -19.94 -1.17
CA HIS A 142 10.78 -20.61 -0.35
C HIS A 142 11.89 -21.25 -1.19
N PHE A 143 11.64 -21.53 -2.48
CA PHE A 143 12.57 -22.20 -3.39
C PHE A 143 13.11 -21.27 -4.48
N ARG A 144 13.25 -19.99 -4.19
CA ARG A 144 13.75 -18.98 -5.14
C ARG A 144 15.05 -19.41 -5.82
N GLY A 145 15.12 -19.17 -7.15
CA GLY A 145 16.31 -19.45 -7.95
C GLY A 145 16.43 -20.91 -8.46
N LYS A 146 15.36 -21.70 -8.42
CA LYS A 146 15.34 -23.09 -8.89
C LYS A 146 14.19 -23.33 -9.87
N GLY A 147 14.51 -23.43 -11.18
CA GLY A 147 13.66 -23.97 -12.22
C GLY A 147 12.17 -23.58 -12.16
N GLU A 148 11.30 -24.53 -11.85
CA GLU A 148 9.84 -24.33 -11.82
C GLU A 148 9.36 -23.31 -10.76
N ALA A 149 10.10 -23.16 -9.66
CA ALA A 149 9.78 -22.13 -8.65
C ALA A 149 9.99 -20.71 -9.18
N GLU A 150 11.02 -20.50 -9.98
CA GLU A 150 11.27 -19.20 -10.61
C GLU A 150 10.17 -18.87 -11.62
N LYS A 151 9.79 -19.82 -12.46
CA LYS A 151 8.67 -19.67 -13.40
C LYS A 151 7.36 -19.32 -12.69
N THR A 152 7.07 -20.00 -11.59
CA THR A 152 5.88 -19.74 -10.76
C THR A 152 5.92 -18.33 -10.15
N LEU A 153 7.09 -17.84 -9.73
CA LEU A 153 7.24 -16.48 -9.21
C LEU A 153 7.13 -15.41 -10.30
N ARG A 154 7.62 -15.68 -11.51
CA ARG A 154 7.41 -14.81 -12.68
C ARG A 154 5.92 -14.67 -13.00
N GLU A 155 5.19 -15.80 -13.03
CA GLU A 155 3.74 -15.82 -13.19
C GLU A 155 3.02 -15.02 -12.10
N TYR A 156 3.40 -15.22 -10.83
CA TYR A 156 2.83 -14.50 -9.68
C TYR A 156 3.04 -12.97 -9.79
N ALA A 157 4.21 -12.56 -10.24
CA ALA A 157 4.55 -11.16 -10.44
C ALA A 157 4.08 -10.61 -11.80
N MET A 158 3.47 -11.43 -12.66
CA MET A 158 2.99 -11.06 -14.01
C MET A 158 4.12 -10.46 -14.87
N LEU A 159 5.36 -11.02 -14.80
CA LEU A 159 6.52 -10.45 -15.48
C LEU A 159 6.50 -10.60 -17.02
N ASP A 160 5.54 -11.33 -17.57
CA ASP A 160 5.37 -11.52 -19.01
C ASP A 160 4.36 -10.52 -19.62
N GLU A 161 3.78 -9.61 -18.80
CA GLU A 161 2.92 -8.52 -19.27
C GLU A 161 3.74 -7.37 -19.89
N ASP A 162 3.07 -6.54 -20.67
CA ASP A 162 3.66 -5.36 -21.30
C ASP A 162 3.77 -4.19 -20.31
N TYR A 163 4.96 -4.01 -19.73
CA TYR A 163 5.27 -2.94 -18.78
C TYR A 163 5.42 -1.54 -19.43
N SER A 164 5.16 -1.39 -20.72
CA SER A 164 5.15 -0.07 -21.38
C SER A 164 3.82 0.68 -21.17
N LYS A 165 2.81 0.04 -20.60
CA LYS A 165 1.46 0.60 -20.38
C LYS A 165 0.79 0.02 -19.13
N PRO A 166 -0.23 0.70 -18.59
CA PRO A 166 -1.04 0.16 -17.49
C PRO A 166 -1.77 -1.13 -17.88
N PHE A 167 -1.87 -2.07 -16.93
CA PHE A 167 -2.59 -3.34 -17.11
C PHE A 167 -3.30 -3.80 -15.83
N PRO A 168 -4.40 -4.59 -15.97
CA PRO A 168 -5.14 -5.09 -14.82
C PRO A 168 -4.30 -6.07 -13.98
N ILE A 169 -4.44 -5.98 -12.66
CA ILE A 169 -3.82 -6.89 -11.70
C ILE A 169 -4.85 -7.40 -10.69
N GLU A 170 -4.53 -8.51 -10.02
CA GLU A 170 -5.39 -9.08 -8.99
C GLU A 170 -5.04 -8.56 -7.59
N ASN A 171 -3.80 -8.11 -7.39
CA ASN A 171 -3.26 -7.71 -6.10
C ASN A 171 -2.35 -6.49 -6.21
N ALA A 172 -2.68 -5.43 -5.46
CA ALA A 172 -1.84 -4.27 -5.25
C ALA A 172 -1.16 -4.39 -3.88
N THR A 173 0.16 -4.20 -3.84
CA THR A 173 0.91 -4.27 -2.58
C THR A 173 0.66 -3.03 -1.73
N GLY A 174 0.42 -3.23 -0.44
CA GLY A 174 0.03 -2.20 0.52
C GLY A 174 1.04 -1.07 0.77
N CYS A 175 2.25 -1.15 0.20
CA CYS A 175 3.26 -0.10 0.39
C CYS A 175 2.87 1.23 -0.27
N PHE A 176 2.14 1.19 -1.40
CA PHE A 176 1.55 2.38 -2.03
C PHE A 176 0.30 1.98 -2.83
N ILE A 177 -0.87 2.41 -2.38
CA ILE A 177 -2.15 2.16 -3.04
C ILE A 177 -2.86 3.49 -3.24
N PHE A 178 -3.25 3.78 -4.49
CA PHE A 178 -4.06 4.95 -4.85
C PHE A 178 -5.48 4.48 -5.19
N ILE A 179 -6.49 4.93 -4.44
CA ILE A 179 -7.86 4.41 -4.51
C ILE A 179 -8.89 5.55 -4.55
N ARG A 180 -10.03 5.35 -5.20
CA ARG A 180 -11.19 6.26 -5.05
C ARG A 180 -11.67 6.27 -3.62
N THR A 181 -11.76 7.44 -3.00
CA THR A 181 -12.15 7.58 -1.59
C THR A 181 -13.53 6.99 -1.33
N GLU A 182 -14.49 7.24 -2.22
CA GLU A 182 -15.84 6.68 -2.09
C GLU A 182 -15.83 5.14 -2.10
N LEU A 183 -15.00 4.53 -2.95
CA LEU A 183 -14.86 3.08 -3.00
C LEU A 183 -14.25 2.52 -1.72
N PHE A 184 -13.18 3.15 -1.21
CA PHE A 184 -12.55 2.76 0.05
C PHE A 184 -13.55 2.85 1.22
N LYS A 185 -14.31 3.93 1.32
CA LYS A 185 -15.37 4.10 2.33
C LYS A 185 -16.50 3.08 2.18
N LYS A 186 -16.96 2.82 0.95
CA LYS A 186 -18.01 1.82 0.64
C LYS A 186 -17.62 0.40 1.07
N LEU A 187 -16.34 0.06 0.96
CA LEU A 187 -15.80 -1.23 1.41
C LEU A 187 -15.58 -1.29 2.93
N GLY A 188 -15.69 -0.15 3.63
CA GLY A 188 -15.43 -0.05 5.07
C GLY A 188 -13.94 0.01 5.42
N GLY A 189 -13.09 0.41 4.46
CA GLY A 189 -11.65 0.42 4.59
C GLY A 189 -11.03 -0.98 4.52
N PHE A 190 -9.96 -1.19 5.26
CA PHE A 190 -9.33 -2.50 5.44
C PHE A 190 -10.14 -3.41 6.39
N ASP A 191 -10.16 -4.70 6.11
CA ASP A 191 -10.79 -5.68 6.99
C ASP A 191 -10.02 -5.83 8.31
N LYS A 192 -10.68 -5.50 9.43
CA LYS A 192 -10.10 -5.44 10.78
C LYS A 192 -9.62 -6.80 11.34
N ARG A 193 -9.92 -7.93 10.66
CA ARG A 193 -9.41 -9.24 11.06
C ARG A 193 -7.90 -9.39 10.90
N TYR A 194 -7.29 -8.59 10.02
CA TYR A 194 -5.84 -8.60 9.78
C TYR A 194 -5.17 -7.54 10.66
N PHE A 195 -4.20 -7.98 11.45
CA PHE A 195 -3.33 -7.03 12.17
C PHE A 195 -2.29 -6.43 11.22
N MET A 196 -1.66 -7.29 10.41
CA MET A 196 -0.68 -6.95 9.39
C MET A 196 -0.55 -8.11 8.40
N TYR A 197 -0.26 -7.81 7.13
CA TYR A 197 -0.19 -8.74 6.00
C TYR A 197 -1.55 -9.28 5.55
N PHE A 198 -1.72 -9.45 4.25
CA PHE A 198 -2.92 -9.88 3.56
C PHE A 198 -4.12 -8.91 3.58
N GLU A 199 -4.08 -7.83 4.37
CA GLU A 199 -5.11 -6.77 4.31
C GLU A 199 -5.16 -6.08 2.94
N ASP A 200 -4.00 -5.87 2.31
CA ASP A 200 -3.84 -5.33 0.96
C ASP A 200 -4.36 -6.29 -0.12
N CYS A 201 -4.06 -7.58 0.02
CA CYS A 201 -4.59 -8.63 -0.83
C CYS A 201 -6.11 -8.74 -0.72
N ASP A 202 -6.63 -8.62 0.50
CA ASP A 202 -8.07 -8.64 0.77
C ASP A 202 -8.78 -7.44 0.17
N LEU A 203 -8.24 -6.24 0.38
CA LEU A 203 -8.77 -5.00 -0.20
C LEU A 203 -8.76 -5.06 -1.74
N SER A 204 -7.65 -5.48 -2.34
CA SER A 204 -7.53 -5.63 -3.79
C SER A 204 -8.59 -6.57 -4.35
N ARG A 205 -8.83 -7.68 -3.67
CA ARG A 205 -9.83 -8.66 -4.08
C ARG A 205 -11.26 -8.16 -3.92
N GLU A 206 -11.57 -7.40 -2.84
CA GLU A 206 -12.87 -6.75 -2.68
C GLU A 206 -13.10 -5.68 -3.76
N VAL A 207 -12.07 -4.88 -4.11
CA VAL A 207 -12.13 -3.92 -5.20
C VAL A 207 -12.39 -4.63 -6.53
N ASN A 208 -11.66 -5.69 -6.85
CA ASN A 208 -11.82 -6.44 -8.11
C ASN A 208 -13.20 -7.08 -8.30
N ARG A 209 -14.03 -7.17 -7.25
CA ARG A 209 -15.43 -7.64 -7.37
C ARG A 209 -16.39 -6.59 -7.93
N ILE A 210 -16.04 -5.32 -7.84
CA ILE A 210 -16.96 -4.21 -8.17
C ILE A 210 -16.32 -3.11 -9.04
N SER A 211 -15.02 -3.19 -9.28
CA SER A 211 -14.23 -2.26 -10.08
C SER A 211 -12.97 -2.96 -10.57
N LYS A 212 -12.03 -2.21 -11.17
CA LYS A 212 -10.72 -2.75 -11.60
C LYS A 212 -9.61 -2.30 -10.68
N VAL A 213 -8.64 -3.20 -10.45
CA VAL A 213 -7.33 -2.89 -9.87
C VAL A 213 -6.31 -2.89 -11.01
N VAL A 214 -5.53 -1.82 -11.13
CA VAL A 214 -4.58 -1.63 -12.24
C VAL A 214 -3.18 -1.36 -11.69
N TYR A 215 -2.18 -1.96 -12.33
CA TYR A 215 -0.79 -1.58 -12.19
C TYR A 215 -0.42 -0.54 -13.24
N ASN A 216 0.13 0.59 -12.81
CA ASN A 216 0.57 1.65 -13.72
C ASN A 216 2.11 1.77 -13.67
N PRO A 217 2.85 1.15 -14.62
CA PRO A 217 4.31 1.16 -14.65
C PRO A 217 4.91 2.51 -15.07
N LEU A 218 4.07 3.46 -15.54
CA LEU A 218 4.53 4.78 -15.98
C LEU A 218 4.72 5.76 -14.81
N VAL A 219 4.28 5.37 -13.62
CA VAL A 219 4.43 6.15 -12.38
C VAL A 219 5.24 5.34 -11.39
N THR A 220 6.30 5.93 -10.83
CA THR A 220 7.26 5.21 -9.98
C THR A 220 7.34 5.79 -8.58
N VAL A 221 7.31 4.93 -7.57
CA VAL A 221 7.64 5.24 -6.17
C VAL A 221 8.86 4.45 -5.72
N TYR A 222 9.56 4.95 -4.69
CA TYR A 222 10.76 4.32 -4.14
C TYR A 222 10.47 3.83 -2.73
N HIS A 223 10.81 2.56 -2.43
CA HIS A 223 10.50 1.87 -1.18
C HIS A 223 11.76 1.23 -0.59
N GLU A 224 12.13 1.57 0.63
CA GLU A 224 13.38 1.06 1.24
C GLU A 224 13.29 -0.43 1.60
N TRP A 225 12.11 -0.90 1.95
CA TRP A 225 11.74 -2.31 2.17
C TRP A 225 12.71 -3.12 3.05
N HIS A 226 12.72 -2.88 4.34
CA HIS A 226 13.62 -3.51 5.31
C HIS A 226 13.33 -4.99 5.64
N ARG A 227 12.38 -5.67 5.02
CA ARG A 227 12.06 -7.12 5.14
C ARG A 227 12.12 -7.69 6.56
N GLU A 228 11.67 -6.97 7.56
CA GLU A 228 11.75 -7.33 8.98
C GLU A 228 11.08 -8.68 9.30
N SER A 229 10.02 -9.06 8.57
CA SER A 229 9.31 -10.33 8.73
C SER A 229 10.20 -11.57 8.60
N LYS A 230 11.33 -11.46 7.89
CA LYS A 230 12.27 -12.59 7.77
C LYS A 230 13.08 -12.86 9.02
N ARG A 231 13.28 -11.86 9.87
CA ARG A 231 14.14 -11.92 11.07
C ARG A 231 13.35 -12.03 12.37
N ASN A 232 12.07 -11.63 12.39
CA ASN A 232 11.26 -11.55 13.58
C ASN A 232 10.21 -12.67 13.63
N MET A 233 10.31 -13.56 14.63
CA MET A 233 9.40 -14.70 14.81
C MET A 233 7.95 -14.25 15.05
N LYS A 234 7.72 -13.15 15.79
CA LYS A 234 6.39 -12.59 16.03
C LYS A 234 5.72 -12.17 14.71
N LEU A 235 6.48 -11.50 13.84
CA LEU A 235 5.98 -11.09 12.51
C LEU A 235 5.67 -12.29 11.60
N LYS A 236 6.45 -13.38 11.70
CA LYS A 236 6.16 -14.63 10.97
C LYS A 236 4.84 -15.26 11.45
N LEU A 237 4.59 -15.30 12.75
CA LEU A 237 3.33 -15.82 13.30
C LEU A 237 2.13 -14.97 12.88
N ILE A 238 2.27 -13.64 12.88
CA ILE A 238 1.25 -12.72 12.39
C ILE A 238 0.97 -12.98 10.89
N HIS A 239 2.01 -13.14 10.07
CA HIS A 239 1.87 -13.44 8.65
C HIS A 239 1.12 -14.76 8.42
N ILE A 240 1.46 -15.83 9.14
CA ILE A 240 0.76 -17.12 9.06
C ILE A 240 -0.70 -16.98 9.50
N SER A 241 -0.97 -16.30 10.60
CA SER A 241 -2.32 -16.05 11.09
C SER A 241 -3.16 -15.29 10.05
N SER A 242 -2.62 -14.23 9.47
CA SER A 242 -3.30 -13.43 8.44
C SER A 242 -3.53 -14.25 7.16
N MET A 243 -2.57 -15.05 6.74
CA MET A 243 -2.69 -15.98 5.63
C MET A 243 -3.86 -16.96 5.84
N LEU A 244 -3.96 -17.59 7.00
CA LEU A 244 -5.05 -18.53 7.31
C LEU A 244 -6.41 -17.83 7.30
N LYS A 245 -6.50 -16.62 7.87
CA LYS A 245 -7.72 -15.81 7.84
C LYS A 245 -8.13 -15.42 6.42
N PHE A 246 -7.17 -15.07 5.56
CA PHE A 246 -7.40 -14.75 4.16
C PHE A 246 -7.97 -15.96 3.41
N PHE A 247 -7.31 -17.11 3.49
CA PHE A 247 -7.81 -18.31 2.82
C PHE A 247 -9.16 -18.77 3.37
N ALA A 248 -9.39 -18.72 4.67
CA ALA A 248 -10.69 -19.03 5.25
C ALA A 248 -11.79 -18.10 4.72
N LYS A 249 -11.56 -16.77 4.70
CA LYS A 249 -12.52 -15.79 4.16
C LYS A 249 -12.89 -16.14 2.70
N TRP A 250 -11.89 -16.38 1.87
CA TRP A 250 -12.08 -16.46 0.42
C TRP A 250 -12.38 -17.87 -0.11
N THR A 251 -12.24 -18.91 0.70
CA THR A 251 -12.70 -20.27 0.37
C THR A 251 -14.23 -20.37 0.47
N PHE A 252 -14.83 -19.70 1.45
CA PHE A 252 -16.27 -19.78 1.72
C PHE A 252 -17.08 -18.63 1.12
N ARG A 253 -16.42 -17.61 0.60
CA ARG A 253 -17.06 -16.44 -0.02
C ARG A 253 -16.97 -16.57 -1.55
N LYS A 254 -18.02 -17.16 -2.15
CA LYS A 254 -18.20 -17.21 -3.61
C LYS A 254 -18.70 -15.88 -4.17
#